data_1e6be6f0a572575831e2f9a41bebfcac
#
_entry.id   1e6be6f0a572575831e2f9a41bebfcac
#
_cell.length_a   1.000
_cell.length_b   1.000
_cell.length_c   1.000
_cell.angle_alpha   90.00
_cell.angle_beta   90.00
_cell.angle_gamma   90.00
#
_symmetry.space_group_name_H-M   'P 1'
#
loop_
_entity.id
_entity.type
_entity.pdbx_description
1 polymer ?
#
loop_
_entity_poly.entity_id
_entity_poly.type
_entity_poly.pdbx_seq_one_letter_code
_entity_poly.pdbx_strand_id
1 'polypeptide(L)'
;VASSGIVYASFDRFPAPKGAAVHIRAFAEALGAAFGPVDLVAIGDAPGIPTPALSNAVTYHPLGARGKDLVAQALTFRAHLGAWWHGRPRAKVVHVRSIFEGYPIAQRKASLTDALVYEVNGLPSIELKYHHPDVADDAELMRKLVTQEDVCLQAADLLVTPSAVTAEYLVSRGADPQRLRVIPNGVDLDVFRYAPPRAPEPGRPLRLLYSGTMTSWQGVHHALDACRLLLRDLPVVLTLVGPLRKHTRRALLDRCGDLLLQGAVELLEPLPQEELARLHHACDVVLVPLPANDRNCLQGCCPLKLLEAMATGTPVVASDLPVVRALAEDTEVLRVRPGSAKAIAEAVKALLAHPIQGAALSAAARARVERDFPWGRAQEALVNAYADDLGIARASTRSNTAASASA
;
A
#
# COMPACT_ATOMS: atom_id res chain seq x y z
N VAL A 1 -23.37 5.51 -28.74
CA VAL A 1 -22.13 6.25 -28.52
C VAL A 1 -21.13 5.22 -28.08
N ALA A 2 -20.01 5.05 -28.82
CA ALA A 2 -18.96 4.12 -28.43
C ALA A 2 -18.39 4.52 -27.06
N SER A 3 -18.21 3.53 -26.17
CA SER A 3 -17.62 3.73 -24.84
C SER A 3 -16.17 4.24 -24.98
N SER A 4 -15.79 5.25 -24.18
CA SER A 4 -14.39 5.66 -24.08
C SER A 4 -13.60 4.63 -23.27
N GLY A 5 -12.29 4.66 -23.33
CA GLY A 5 -11.39 3.72 -22.67
C GLY A 5 -11.65 3.38 -21.20
N ILE A 6 -10.61 3.26 -20.41
CA ILE A 6 -10.66 2.96 -18.98
C ILE A 6 -10.54 4.26 -18.18
N VAL A 7 -11.36 4.45 -17.16
CA VAL A 7 -11.21 5.49 -16.14
C VAL A 7 -10.73 4.85 -14.85
N TYR A 8 -9.57 5.25 -14.36
CA TYR A 8 -9.03 4.84 -13.06
C TYR A 8 -9.17 6.02 -12.09
N ALA A 9 -10.11 5.92 -11.17
CA ALA A 9 -10.43 6.99 -10.23
C ALA A 9 -9.98 6.64 -8.80
N SER A 10 -9.37 7.59 -8.10
CA SER A 10 -8.89 7.39 -6.74
C SER A 10 -9.00 8.66 -5.89
N PHE A 11 -9.53 8.53 -4.68
CA PHE A 11 -9.49 9.57 -3.65
C PHE A 11 -8.12 9.64 -2.92
N ASP A 12 -7.08 9.04 -3.48
CA ASP A 12 -5.72 9.19 -3.01
C ASP A 12 -5.03 10.38 -3.66
N ARG A 13 -4.04 10.95 -2.97
CA ARG A 13 -3.14 11.95 -3.57
C ARG A 13 -2.17 11.27 -4.53
N PHE A 14 -2.12 11.79 -5.75
CA PHE A 14 -1.20 11.36 -6.78
C PHE A 14 -0.67 12.59 -7.55
N PRO A 15 0.66 12.71 -7.76
CA PRO A 15 1.71 11.89 -7.16
C PRO A 15 1.89 12.14 -5.67
N ALA A 16 2.46 11.16 -4.95
CA ALA A 16 2.82 11.29 -3.54
C ALA A 16 3.93 10.28 -3.17
N PRO A 17 4.82 10.58 -2.22
CA PRO A 17 5.86 9.65 -1.74
C PRO A 17 5.24 8.64 -0.76
N LYS A 18 4.34 7.79 -1.24
CA LYS A 18 3.68 6.75 -0.45
C LYS A 18 3.23 5.57 -1.31
N GLY A 19 3.09 4.40 -0.70
CA GLY A 19 2.75 3.15 -1.37
C GLY A 19 1.48 3.20 -2.24
N ALA A 20 0.45 3.94 -1.82
CA ALA A 20 -0.76 4.10 -2.64
C ALA A 20 -0.47 4.73 -4.01
N ALA A 21 0.41 5.73 -4.09
CA ALA A 21 0.77 6.36 -5.36
C ALA A 21 1.59 5.44 -6.26
N VAL A 22 2.49 4.62 -5.68
CA VAL A 22 3.24 3.58 -6.41
C VAL A 22 2.28 2.57 -7.02
N HIS A 23 1.32 2.09 -6.23
CA HIS A 23 0.31 1.14 -6.67
C HIS A 23 -0.58 1.71 -7.79
N ILE A 24 -1.11 2.93 -7.62
CA ILE A 24 -1.92 3.61 -8.64
C ILE A 24 -1.17 3.70 -9.97
N ARG A 25 0.09 4.12 -9.93
CA ARG A 25 0.94 4.18 -11.13
C ARG A 25 1.10 2.81 -11.78
N ALA A 26 1.48 1.79 -11.00
CA ALA A 26 1.72 0.44 -11.51
C ALA A 26 0.49 -0.13 -12.23
N PHE A 27 -0.69 0.05 -11.66
CA PHE A 27 -1.94 -0.48 -12.23
C PHE A 27 -2.43 0.35 -13.41
N ALA A 28 -2.42 1.68 -13.33
CA ALA A 28 -2.80 2.54 -14.45
C ALA A 28 -1.93 2.30 -15.69
N GLU A 29 -0.61 2.16 -15.49
CA GLU A 29 0.33 1.85 -16.59
C GLU A 29 0.09 0.47 -17.20
N ALA A 30 -0.18 -0.56 -16.38
CA ALA A 30 -0.46 -1.89 -16.87
C ALA A 30 -1.76 -1.93 -17.70
N LEU A 31 -2.81 -1.27 -17.21
CA LEU A 31 -4.06 -1.15 -17.93
C LEU A 31 -3.90 -0.37 -19.25
N GLY A 32 -3.12 0.71 -19.22
CA GLY A 32 -2.81 1.50 -20.40
C GLY A 32 -2.05 0.71 -21.46
N ALA A 33 -1.06 -0.06 -21.05
CA ALA A 33 -0.28 -0.91 -21.94
C ALA A 33 -1.10 -2.06 -22.55
N ALA A 34 -2.02 -2.64 -21.76
CA ALA A 34 -2.79 -3.81 -22.18
C ALA A 34 -4.05 -3.48 -22.98
N PHE A 35 -4.75 -2.39 -22.65
CA PHE A 35 -6.09 -2.11 -23.17
C PHE A 35 -6.23 -0.78 -23.88
N GLY A 36 -5.19 0.04 -23.93
CA GLY A 36 -5.19 1.37 -24.54
C GLY A 36 -5.49 2.49 -23.53
N PRO A 37 -6.01 3.66 -23.98
CA PRO A 37 -6.01 4.87 -23.17
C PRO A 37 -6.70 4.72 -21.81
N VAL A 38 -6.03 5.21 -20.76
CA VAL A 38 -6.51 5.29 -19.38
C VAL A 38 -6.57 6.75 -18.94
N ASP A 39 -7.74 7.19 -18.50
CA ASP A 39 -7.89 8.45 -17.77
C ASP A 39 -7.67 8.20 -16.27
N LEU A 40 -6.53 8.63 -15.73
CA LEU A 40 -6.22 8.56 -14.31
C LEU A 40 -6.74 9.81 -13.60
N VAL A 41 -7.75 9.66 -12.76
CA VAL A 41 -8.39 10.75 -12.01
C VAL A 41 -8.06 10.60 -10.53
N ALA A 42 -7.31 11.55 -9.94
CA ALA A 42 -6.90 11.47 -8.54
C ALA A 42 -6.76 12.86 -7.90
N ILE A 43 -6.57 12.91 -6.58
CA ILE A 43 -6.33 14.20 -5.89
C ILE A 43 -4.93 14.70 -6.27
N GLY A 44 -4.88 15.89 -6.93
CA GLY A 44 -3.67 16.43 -7.53
C GLY A 44 -3.16 17.76 -7.00
N ASP A 45 -3.73 18.30 -5.95
CA ASP A 45 -3.43 19.65 -5.46
C ASP A 45 -2.30 19.71 -4.41
N ALA A 46 -1.31 18.83 -4.50
CA ALA A 46 -0.10 18.90 -3.65
C ALA A 46 0.95 19.83 -4.29
N PRO A 47 1.21 21.02 -3.75
CA PRO A 47 2.21 21.92 -4.31
C PRO A 47 3.62 21.32 -4.20
N GLY A 48 4.42 21.51 -5.25
CA GLY A 48 5.85 21.16 -5.25
C GLY A 48 6.19 19.69 -5.55
N ILE A 49 5.20 18.82 -5.80
CA ILE A 49 5.47 17.45 -6.23
C ILE A 49 5.34 17.41 -7.78
N PRO A 50 6.44 17.15 -8.51
CA PRO A 50 6.38 17.05 -9.97
C PRO A 50 5.48 15.87 -10.39
N THR A 51 4.69 16.08 -11.45
CA THR A 51 3.92 14.98 -12.05
C THR A 51 4.89 13.90 -12.52
N PRO A 52 4.72 12.64 -12.10
CA PRO A 52 5.59 11.57 -12.58
C PRO A 52 5.45 11.41 -14.08
N ALA A 53 6.53 11.03 -14.73
CA ALA A 53 6.46 10.61 -16.13
C ALA A 53 5.54 9.38 -16.21
N LEU A 54 4.41 9.53 -16.91
CA LEU A 54 3.49 8.46 -17.24
C LEU A 54 3.65 8.12 -18.73
N SER A 55 3.31 6.90 -19.11
CA SER A 55 3.28 6.50 -20.51
C SER A 55 2.23 7.31 -21.29
N ASN A 56 2.37 7.38 -22.61
CA ASN A 56 1.41 8.06 -23.48
C ASN A 56 0.00 7.42 -23.43
N ALA A 57 -0.11 6.23 -22.85
CA ALA A 57 -1.38 5.55 -22.69
C ALA A 57 -2.17 6.03 -21.43
N VAL A 58 -1.52 6.78 -20.53
CA VAL A 58 -2.15 7.25 -19.29
C VAL A 58 -2.24 8.77 -19.28
N THR A 59 -3.45 9.30 -19.27
CA THR A 59 -3.71 10.74 -19.13
C THR A 59 -4.12 11.05 -17.70
N TYR A 60 -3.34 11.88 -17.01
CA TYR A 60 -3.60 12.26 -15.63
C TYR A 60 -4.50 13.48 -15.52
N HIS A 61 -5.55 13.38 -14.71
CA HIS A 61 -6.51 14.43 -14.40
C HIS A 61 -6.50 14.75 -12.90
N PRO A 62 -5.74 15.77 -12.45
CA PRO A 62 -5.73 16.17 -11.05
C PRO A 62 -7.06 16.84 -10.67
N LEU A 63 -7.71 16.35 -9.61
CA LEU A 63 -8.91 16.97 -9.05
C LEU A 63 -8.63 17.53 -7.65
N GLY A 64 -9.26 18.65 -7.35
CA GLY A 64 -9.18 19.25 -6.00
C GLY A 64 -10.02 18.48 -4.98
N ALA A 65 -9.50 18.38 -3.75
CA ALA A 65 -10.20 17.80 -2.61
C ALA A 65 -10.01 18.71 -1.37
N ARG A 66 -10.37 19.98 -1.49
CA ARG A 66 -10.22 20.96 -0.40
C ARG A 66 -11.37 20.81 0.61
N GLY A 67 -11.03 20.91 1.92
CA GLY A 67 -12.02 20.82 2.98
C GLY A 67 -11.35 20.82 4.35
N LYS A 68 -12.11 21.24 5.37
CA LYS A 68 -11.65 21.29 6.77
C LYS A 68 -11.46 19.89 7.38
N ASP A 69 -12.20 18.93 6.89
CA ASP A 69 -12.22 17.53 7.35
C ASP A 69 -12.36 16.57 6.17
N LEU A 70 -12.32 15.27 6.45
CA LEU A 70 -12.43 14.20 5.45
C LEU A 70 -13.74 14.27 4.68
N VAL A 71 -14.87 14.54 5.35
CA VAL A 71 -16.19 14.58 4.72
C VAL A 71 -16.26 15.74 3.72
N ALA A 72 -15.82 16.95 4.12
CA ALA A 72 -15.77 18.09 3.24
C ALA A 72 -14.82 17.86 2.04
N GLN A 73 -13.68 17.21 2.25
CA GLN A 73 -12.76 16.84 1.17
C GLN A 73 -13.40 15.84 0.20
N ALA A 74 -14.08 14.82 0.72
CA ALA A 74 -14.77 13.82 -0.10
C ALA A 74 -15.91 14.44 -0.92
N LEU A 75 -16.70 15.34 -0.33
CA LEU A 75 -17.78 16.05 -1.03
C LEU A 75 -17.23 16.95 -2.14
N THR A 76 -16.14 17.69 -1.86
CA THR A 76 -15.49 18.53 -2.86
C THR A 76 -14.94 17.69 -4.02
N PHE A 77 -14.26 16.57 -3.72
CA PHE A 77 -13.75 15.67 -4.73
C PHE A 77 -14.89 15.08 -5.59
N ARG A 78 -16.00 14.65 -4.97
CA ARG A 78 -17.18 14.13 -5.68
C ARG A 78 -17.81 15.19 -6.61
N ALA A 79 -17.87 16.45 -6.17
CA ALA A 79 -18.34 17.53 -7.02
C ALA A 79 -17.45 17.74 -8.26
N HIS A 80 -16.13 17.78 -8.07
CA HIS A 80 -15.18 17.89 -9.16
C HIS A 80 -15.18 16.68 -10.08
N LEU A 81 -15.32 15.47 -9.55
CA LEU A 81 -15.45 14.24 -10.32
C LEU A 81 -16.71 14.26 -11.18
N GLY A 82 -17.85 14.72 -10.62
CA GLY A 82 -19.09 14.91 -11.35
C GLY A 82 -18.97 15.92 -12.49
N ALA A 83 -18.32 17.06 -12.24
CA ALA A 83 -18.04 18.08 -13.25
C ALA A 83 -17.09 17.56 -14.34
N TRP A 84 -16.02 16.83 -13.95
CA TRP A 84 -15.11 16.19 -14.90
C TRP A 84 -15.83 15.19 -15.81
N TRP A 85 -16.85 14.50 -15.30
CA TRP A 85 -17.62 13.51 -16.06
C TRP A 85 -18.67 14.14 -17.00
N HIS A 86 -19.04 15.41 -16.73
CA HIS A 86 -20.10 16.06 -17.50
C HIS A 86 -19.75 16.16 -18.98
N GLY A 87 -20.64 15.69 -19.85
CA GLY A 87 -20.45 15.68 -21.30
C GLY A 87 -19.50 14.61 -21.84
N ARG A 88 -18.87 13.80 -20.98
CA ARG A 88 -18.04 12.67 -21.43
C ARG A 88 -18.88 11.46 -21.79
N PRO A 89 -18.44 10.65 -22.77
CA PRO A 89 -19.11 9.39 -23.09
C PRO A 89 -18.96 8.40 -21.92
N ARG A 90 -19.77 7.35 -21.93
CA ARG A 90 -19.62 6.22 -21.00
C ARG A 90 -18.21 5.63 -21.14
N ALA A 91 -17.62 5.26 -20.02
CA ALA A 91 -16.38 4.50 -20.01
C ALA A 91 -16.65 3.01 -20.26
N LYS A 92 -15.71 2.32 -20.90
CA LYS A 92 -15.77 0.86 -21.02
C LYS A 92 -15.62 0.20 -19.65
N VAL A 93 -14.66 0.68 -18.86
CA VAL A 93 -14.45 0.25 -17.47
C VAL A 93 -14.19 1.48 -16.60
N VAL A 94 -14.80 1.50 -15.42
CA VAL A 94 -14.40 2.40 -14.34
C VAL A 94 -13.78 1.57 -13.22
N HIS A 95 -12.54 1.89 -12.85
CA HIS A 95 -11.85 1.31 -11.71
C HIS A 95 -11.84 2.33 -10.57
N VAL A 96 -12.36 1.94 -9.40
CA VAL A 96 -12.38 2.79 -8.21
C VAL A 96 -11.66 2.11 -7.05
N ARG A 97 -11.07 2.89 -6.13
CA ARG A 97 -10.27 2.38 -5.02
C ARG A 97 -10.88 2.59 -3.65
N SER A 98 -11.89 3.44 -3.56
CA SER A 98 -12.60 3.70 -2.31
C SER A 98 -14.06 4.04 -2.57
N ILE A 99 -14.85 4.11 -1.50
CA ILE A 99 -16.24 4.55 -1.58
C ILE A 99 -16.37 6.06 -1.85
N PHE A 100 -15.29 6.83 -1.65
CA PHE A 100 -15.37 8.27 -1.83
C PHE A 100 -15.61 8.68 -3.28
N GLU A 101 -14.95 8.03 -4.22
CA GLU A 101 -15.25 8.10 -5.67
C GLU A 101 -16.22 7.02 -6.09
N GLY A 102 -16.15 5.83 -5.50
CA GLY A 102 -16.89 4.65 -5.93
C GLY A 102 -18.40 4.76 -5.73
N TYR A 103 -18.84 5.29 -4.58
CA TYR A 103 -20.28 5.33 -4.28
C TYR A 103 -21.11 6.14 -5.29
N PRO A 104 -20.77 7.40 -5.64
CA PRO A 104 -21.54 8.13 -6.66
C PRO A 104 -21.46 7.49 -8.06
N ILE A 105 -20.37 6.77 -8.37
CA ILE A 105 -20.25 6.02 -9.62
C ILE A 105 -21.14 4.78 -9.58
N ALA A 106 -21.12 4.00 -8.49
CA ALA A 106 -21.95 2.81 -8.30
C ALA A 106 -23.45 3.12 -8.45
N GLN A 107 -23.91 4.22 -7.85
CA GLN A 107 -25.30 4.67 -7.98
C GLN A 107 -25.72 5.03 -9.41
N ARG A 108 -24.78 5.42 -10.25
CA ARG A 108 -24.99 5.86 -11.62
C ARG A 108 -24.32 4.95 -12.65
N LYS A 109 -23.94 3.73 -12.26
CA LYS A 109 -23.18 2.78 -13.08
C LYS A 109 -23.74 2.67 -14.50
N ALA A 110 -25.05 2.43 -14.66
CA ALA A 110 -25.67 2.27 -15.96
C ALA A 110 -25.49 3.44 -16.93
N SER A 111 -25.30 4.66 -16.42
CA SER A 111 -25.06 5.86 -17.23
C SER A 111 -23.58 6.19 -17.44
N LEU A 112 -22.68 5.67 -16.60
CA LEU A 112 -21.28 6.07 -16.57
C LEU A 112 -20.32 5.03 -17.15
N THR A 113 -20.64 3.73 -17.02
CA THR A 113 -19.70 2.67 -17.42
C THR A 113 -20.41 1.40 -17.85
N ASP A 114 -19.73 0.58 -18.66
CA ASP A 114 -20.17 -0.76 -19.00
C ASP A 114 -19.81 -1.75 -17.88
N ALA A 115 -18.62 -1.60 -17.26
CA ALA A 115 -18.18 -2.40 -16.12
C ALA A 115 -17.57 -1.53 -15.01
N LEU A 116 -17.82 -1.91 -13.75
CA LEU A 116 -17.26 -1.28 -12.55
C LEU A 116 -16.33 -2.25 -11.85
N VAL A 117 -15.07 -1.86 -11.69
CA VAL A 117 -14.09 -2.54 -10.84
C VAL A 117 -13.96 -1.78 -9.51
N TYR A 118 -14.12 -2.47 -8.40
CA TYR A 118 -13.87 -1.90 -7.08
C TYR A 118 -12.65 -2.59 -6.45
N GLU A 119 -11.56 -1.84 -6.36
CA GLU A 119 -10.32 -2.27 -5.70
C GLU A 119 -10.37 -1.88 -4.22
N VAL A 120 -10.55 -2.88 -3.35
CA VAL A 120 -10.70 -2.67 -1.92
C VAL A 120 -9.34 -2.73 -1.22
N ASN A 121 -8.68 -1.58 -1.10
CA ASN A 121 -7.43 -1.45 -0.35
C ASN A 121 -7.64 -1.12 1.14
N GLY A 122 -8.79 -0.59 1.46
CA GLY A 122 -9.23 -0.22 2.81
C GLY A 122 -10.71 0.06 2.86
N LEU A 123 -11.29 -0.06 4.04
CA LEU A 123 -12.70 0.19 4.30
C LEU A 123 -12.82 1.34 5.31
N PRO A 124 -13.36 2.50 4.91
CA PRO A 124 -13.53 3.64 5.81
C PRO A 124 -14.29 3.31 7.08
N SER A 125 -15.25 2.35 7.06
CA SER A 125 -15.95 1.88 8.25
C SER A 125 -15.02 1.26 9.31
N ILE A 126 -13.87 0.73 8.93
CA ILE A 126 -12.85 0.18 9.84
C ILE A 126 -11.74 1.21 10.10
N GLU A 127 -11.29 1.92 9.06
CA GLU A 127 -10.10 2.76 9.13
C GLU A 127 -10.33 4.13 9.78
N LEU A 128 -11.57 4.64 9.75
CA LEU A 128 -11.89 6.01 10.19
C LEU A 128 -11.42 6.28 11.62
N LYS A 129 -11.65 5.36 12.55
CA LYS A 129 -11.25 5.48 13.95
C LYS A 129 -9.74 5.62 14.17
N TYR A 130 -8.92 5.12 13.23
CA TYR A 130 -7.46 5.24 13.29
C TYR A 130 -6.95 6.56 12.72
N HIS A 131 -7.74 7.18 11.84
CA HIS A 131 -7.35 8.40 11.15
C HIS A 131 -8.06 9.64 11.67
N HIS A 132 -9.26 9.48 12.17
CA HIS A 132 -10.16 10.52 12.65
C HIS A 132 -10.93 10.03 13.89
N PRO A 133 -10.24 9.82 15.03
CA PRO A 133 -10.86 9.27 16.25
C PRO A 133 -12.06 10.10 16.73
N ASP A 134 -12.01 11.43 16.54
CA ASP A 134 -13.06 12.37 16.98
C ASP A 134 -14.42 12.12 16.31
N VAL A 135 -14.44 11.44 15.17
CA VAL A 135 -15.69 11.12 14.43
C VAL A 135 -15.99 9.62 14.40
N ALA A 136 -15.14 8.79 15.00
CA ALA A 136 -15.30 7.33 15.01
C ALA A 136 -16.49 6.88 15.84
N ASP A 137 -16.92 7.67 16.81
CA ASP A 137 -18.06 7.39 17.70
C ASP A 137 -19.41 7.85 17.11
N ASP A 138 -19.40 8.51 15.94
CA ASP A 138 -20.62 8.89 15.22
C ASP A 138 -21.24 7.66 14.56
N ALA A 139 -22.22 7.05 15.25
CA ALA A 139 -22.90 5.85 14.80
C ALA A 139 -23.66 6.06 13.46
N GLU A 140 -24.15 7.27 13.19
CA GLU A 140 -24.85 7.58 11.94
C GLU A 140 -23.86 7.63 10.77
N LEU A 141 -22.71 8.30 10.96
CA LEU A 141 -21.64 8.33 9.97
C LEU A 141 -21.14 6.91 9.67
N MET A 142 -20.89 6.11 10.71
CA MET A 142 -20.43 4.73 10.55
C MET A 142 -21.42 3.88 9.77
N ARG A 143 -22.73 3.98 10.08
CA ARG A 143 -23.78 3.29 9.31
C ARG A 143 -23.79 3.73 7.83
N LYS A 144 -23.66 5.04 7.57
CA LYS A 144 -23.60 5.57 6.19
C LYS A 144 -22.38 5.03 5.44
N LEU A 145 -21.21 4.93 6.09
CA LEU A 145 -20.01 4.37 5.48
C LEU A 145 -20.20 2.91 5.11
N VAL A 146 -20.70 2.09 6.05
CA VAL A 146 -21.02 0.68 5.79
C VAL A 146 -21.98 0.53 4.62
N THR A 147 -23.07 1.32 4.61
CA THR A 147 -24.05 1.29 3.49
C THR A 147 -23.40 1.65 2.16
N GLN A 148 -22.53 2.65 2.12
CA GLN A 148 -21.84 3.03 0.88
C GLN A 148 -20.86 1.94 0.41
N GLU A 149 -20.16 1.29 1.36
CA GLU A 149 -19.32 0.13 1.05
C GLU A 149 -20.13 -1.00 0.45
N ASP A 150 -21.28 -1.36 1.06
CA ASP A 150 -22.15 -2.42 0.56
C ASP A 150 -22.70 -2.12 -0.85
N VAL A 151 -23.08 -0.87 -1.10
CA VAL A 151 -23.50 -0.45 -2.45
C VAL A 151 -22.37 -0.62 -3.47
N CYS A 152 -21.13 -0.24 -3.11
CA CYS A 152 -19.99 -0.42 -4.01
C CYS A 152 -19.68 -1.91 -4.24
N LEU A 153 -19.72 -2.74 -3.19
CA LEU A 153 -19.48 -4.19 -3.29
C LEU A 153 -20.52 -4.88 -4.19
N GLN A 154 -21.78 -4.51 -4.05
CA GLN A 154 -22.86 -5.09 -4.86
C GLN A 154 -22.84 -4.63 -6.31
N ALA A 155 -22.50 -3.36 -6.56
CA ALA A 155 -22.50 -2.78 -7.90
C ALA A 155 -21.28 -3.22 -8.75
N ALA A 156 -20.19 -3.63 -8.13
CA ALA A 156 -18.96 -4.01 -8.82
C ALA A 156 -19.14 -5.31 -9.64
N ASP A 157 -18.67 -5.30 -10.89
CA ASP A 157 -18.59 -6.50 -11.74
C ASP A 157 -17.33 -7.32 -11.41
N LEU A 158 -16.28 -6.64 -10.92
CA LEU A 158 -15.05 -7.24 -10.46
C LEU A 158 -14.62 -6.56 -9.15
N LEU A 159 -14.29 -7.37 -8.15
CA LEU A 159 -13.70 -6.95 -6.88
C LEU A 159 -12.22 -7.35 -6.87
N VAL A 160 -11.35 -6.39 -6.57
CA VAL A 160 -9.91 -6.64 -6.43
C VAL A 160 -9.49 -6.27 -5.02
N THR A 161 -8.65 -7.11 -4.40
CA THR A 161 -8.13 -6.82 -3.04
C THR A 161 -6.71 -7.33 -2.90
N PRO A 162 -5.85 -6.66 -2.11
CA PRO A 162 -4.44 -7.03 -1.98
C PRO A 162 -4.19 -8.19 -1.01
N SER A 163 -5.22 -8.74 -0.35
CA SER A 163 -5.05 -9.71 0.73
C SER A 163 -6.18 -10.73 0.78
N ALA A 164 -5.84 -12.00 1.02
CA ALA A 164 -6.82 -13.05 1.28
C ALA A 164 -7.67 -12.75 2.52
N VAL A 165 -7.08 -12.12 3.55
CA VAL A 165 -7.82 -11.67 4.75
C VAL A 165 -8.92 -10.67 4.37
N THR A 166 -8.60 -9.72 3.48
CA THR A 166 -9.62 -8.79 2.96
C THR A 166 -10.68 -9.53 2.18
N ALA A 167 -10.29 -10.46 1.32
CA ALA A 167 -11.22 -11.25 0.52
C ALA A 167 -12.23 -12.02 1.40
N GLU A 168 -11.76 -12.71 2.42
CA GLU A 168 -12.59 -13.42 3.40
C GLU A 168 -13.57 -12.48 4.09
N TYR A 169 -13.10 -11.31 4.51
CA TYR A 169 -13.97 -10.31 5.12
C TYR A 169 -15.04 -9.78 4.15
N LEU A 170 -14.68 -9.49 2.90
CA LEU A 170 -15.65 -9.04 1.89
C LEU A 170 -16.70 -10.11 1.58
N VAL A 171 -16.30 -11.38 1.50
CA VAL A 171 -17.25 -12.52 1.35
C VAL A 171 -18.18 -12.61 2.55
N SER A 172 -17.69 -12.43 3.78
CA SER A 172 -18.53 -12.40 4.99
C SER A 172 -19.53 -11.23 4.99
N ARG A 173 -19.26 -10.17 4.21
CA ARG A 173 -20.16 -9.03 3.97
C ARG A 173 -21.09 -9.22 2.76
N GLY A 174 -21.10 -10.40 2.14
CA GLY A 174 -21.97 -10.74 1.03
C GLY A 174 -21.39 -10.45 -0.35
N ALA A 175 -20.09 -10.18 -0.47
CA ALA A 175 -19.44 -10.12 -1.78
C ALA A 175 -19.43 -11.50 -2.45
N ASP A 176 -19.70 -11.52 -3.76
CA ASP A 176 -19.68 -12.75 -4.54
C ASP A 176 -18.23 -13.21 -4.76
N PRO A 177 -17.80 -14.39 -4.25
CA PRO A 177 -16.44 -14.87 -4.40
C PRO A 177 -16.05 -15.12 -5.87
N GLN A 178 -17.01 -15.34 -6.77
CA GLN A 178 -16.72 -15.53 -8.20
C GLN A 178 -16.23 -14.25 -8.86
N ARG A 179 -16.65 -13.09 -8.37
CA ARG A 179 -16.24 -11.76 -8.86
C ARG A 179 -15.04 -11.17 -8.10
N LEU A 180 -14.42 -11.93 -7.18
CA LEU A 180 -13.38 -11.44 -6.30
C LEU A 180 -12.02 -12.03 -6.68
N ARG A 181 -11.00 -11.16 -6.81
CA ARG A 181 -9.62 -11.53 -7.11
C ARG A 181 -8.68 -10.96 -6.06
N VAL A 182 -7.82 -11.81 -5.53
CA VAL A 182 -6.73 -11.40 -4.63
C VAL A 182 -5.51 -11.12 -5.48
N ILE A 183 -5.09 -9.86 -5.51
CA ILE A 183 -3.91 -9.39 -6.26
C ILE A 183 -3.00 -8.66 -5.26
N PRO A 184 -2.02 -9.34 -4.66
CA PRO A 184 -1.08 -8.72 -3.73
C PRO A 184 -0.30 -7.58 -4.37
N ASN A 185 0.16 -6.64 -3.56
CA ASN A 185 1.10 -5.62 -4.02
C ASN A 185 2.40 -6.26 -4.51
N GLY A 186 3.06 -5.58 -5.43
CA GLY A 186 4.41 -5.91 -5.85
C GLY A 186 5.48 -5.06 -5.16
N VAL A 187 6.73 -5.39 -5.41
CA VAL A 187 7.90 -4.58 -5.09
C VAL A 187 8.76 -4.40 -6.34
N ASP A 188 9.40 -3.24 -6.44
CA ASP A 188 10.35 -2.94 -7.52
C ASP A 188 11.72 -3.53 -7.17
N LEU A 189 12.09 -4.63 -7.86
CA LEU A 189 13.32 -5.36 -7.59
C LEU A 189 14.59 -4.63 -8.14
N ASP A 190 14.41 -3.69 -9.05
CA ASP A 190 15.49 -2.86 -9.57
C ASP A 190 15.83 -1.71 -8.61
N VAL A 191 14.87 -1.25 -7.86
CA VAL A 191 15.04 -0.27 -6.79
C VAL A 191 15.50 -0.97 -5.49
N PHE A 192 14.74 -1.98 -5.03
CA PHE A 192 15.03 -2.75 -3.81
C PHE A 192 15.91 -3.97 -4.16
N ARG A 193 17.14 -3.70 -4.57
CA ARG A 193 18.11 -4.72 -4.97
C ARG A 193 18.56 -5.54 -3.77
N TYR A 194 18.86 -6.81 -4.00
CA TYR A 194 19.39 -7.68 -2.97
C TYR A 194 20.84 -7.35 -2.63
N ALA A 195 21.13 -7.30 -1.33
CA ALA A 195 22.47 -7.42 -0.79
C ALA A 195 22.44 -8.37 0.43
N PRO A 196 23.46 -9.18 0.64
CA PRO A 196 23.56 -9.99 1.85
C PRO A 196 23.48 -9.12 3.11
N PRO A 197 22.91 -9.62 4.21
CA PRO A 197 22.91 -8.90 5.49
C PRO A 197 24.32 -8.48 5.90
N ARG A 198 24.41 -7.32 6.53
CA ARG A 198 25.69 -6.82 7.04
C ARG A 198 26.20 -7.73 8.16
N ALA A 199 27.50 -8.00 8.14
CA ALA A 199 28.13 -8.70 9.24
C ALA A 199 28.11 -7.81 10.51
N PRO A 200 27.87 -8.39 11.71
CA PRO A 200 28.00 -7.67 12.95
C PRO A 200 29.44 -7.14 13.12
N GLU A 201 29.57 -5.86 13.45
CA GLU A 201 30.86 -5.22 13.71
C GLU A 201 30.95 -4.84 15.20
N PRO A 202 31.99 -5.30 15.94
CA PRO A 202 32.15 -4.93 17.34
C PRO A 202 32.20 -3.42 17.54
N GLY A 203 31.43 -2.92 18.51
CA GLY A 203 31.39 -1.50 18.86
C GLY A 203 30.49 -0.62 17.98
N ARG A 204 29.98 -1.13 16.88
CA ARG A 204 28.99 -0.41 16.05
C ARG A 204 27.59 -0.53 16.69
N PRO A 205 26.84 0.59 16.81
CA PRO A 205 25.44 0.51 17.21
C PRO A 205 24.61 -0.34 16.27
N LEU A 206 23.72 -1.17 16.83
CA LEU A 206 22.70 -1.90 16.07
C LEU A 206 21.74 -0.91 15.40
N ARG A 207 21.53 -1.04 14.11
CA ARG A 207 20.66 -0.19 13.33
C ARG A 207 19.37 -0.91 13.01
N LEU A 208 18.26 -0.39 13.54
CA LEU A 208 16.90 -0.86 13.28
C LEU A 208 16.18 0.11 12.34
N LEU A 209 15.35 -0.40 11.44
CA LEU A 209 14.52 0.41 10.55
C LEU A 209 13.04 0.09 10.76
N TYR A 210 12.23 1.13 10.91
CA TYR A 210 10.80 1.09 10.72
C TYR A 210 10.43 2.03 9.58
N SER A 211 9.80 1.53 8.52
CA SER A 211 9.29 2.34 7.42
C SER A 211 7.76 2.31 7.36
N GLY A 212 7.13 3.47 7.17
CA GLY A 212 5.68 3.59 7.01
C GLY A 212 5.03 4.68 7.83
N THR A 213 3.71 4.79 7.73
CA THR A 213 2.96 5.81 8.47
C THR A 213 3.11 5.61 9.98
N MET A 214 3.44 6.69 10.70
CA MET A 214 3.69 6.65 12.14
C MET A 214 2.37 6.73 12.92
N THR A 215 1.56 5.67 12.85
CA THR A 215 0.25 5.56 13.50
C THR A 215 0.18 4.34 14.42
N SER A 216 -0.77 4.34 15.35
CA SER A 216 -0.93 3.25 16.32
C SER A 216 -1.22 1.91 15.65
N TRP A 217 -2.04 1.89 14.59
CA TRP A 217 -2.38 0.66 13.88
C TRP A 217 -1.25 0.08 13.02
N GLN A 218 -0.19 0.84 12.79
CA GLN A 218 1.06 0.40 12.15
C GLN A 218 2.11 -0.09 13.15
N GLY A 219 1.88 0.12 14.46
CA GLY A 219 2.69 -0.43 15.54
C GLY A 219 4.02 0.27 15.81
N VAL A 220 4.21 1.51 15.35
CA VAL A 220 5.45 2.28 15.59
C VAL A 220 5.84 2.34 17.06
N HIS A 221 4.85 2.40 17.98
CA HIS A 221 5.09 2.39 19.42
C HIS A 221 5.72 1.09 19.92
N HIS A 222 5.43 -0.06 19.32
CA HIS A 222 6.07 -1.33 19.68
C HIS A 222 7.54 -1.36 19.23
N ALA A 223 7.88 -0.73 18.10
CA ALA A 223 9.27 -0.56 17.69
C ALA A 223 10.05 0.31 18.68
N LEU A 224 9.47 1.42 19.15
CA LEU A 224 10.06 2.29 20.16
C LEU A 224 10.26 1.56 21.50
N ASP A 225 9.27 0.81 21.97
CA ASP A 225 9.38 0.06 23.21
C ASP A 225 10.43 -1.06 23.11
N ALA A 226 10.53 -1.73 21.95
CA ALA A 226 11.59 -2.71 21.70
C ALA A 226 12.98 -2.07 21.67
N CYS A 227 13.12 -0.89 21.07
CA CYS A 227 14.36 -0.11 21.11
C CYS A 227 14.78 0.21 22.55
N ARG A 228 13.87 0.65 23.42
CA ARG A 228 14.15 0.88 24.85
C ARG A 228 14.64 -0.38 25.58
N LEU A 229 14.05 -1.54 25.27
CA LEU A 229 14.47 -2.80 25.85
C LEU A 229 15.88 -3.21 25.40
N LEU A 230 16.20 -3.02 24.12
CA LEU A 230 17.51 -3.33 23.55
C LEU A 230 18.61 -2.43 24.09
N LEU A 231 18.32 -1.13 24.30
CA LEU A 231 19.28 -0.14 24.84
C LEU A 231 19.79 -0.48 26.25
N ARG A 232 19.14 -1.39 26.97
CA ARG A 232 19.63 -1.87 28.27
C ARG A 232 20.89 -2.72 28.18
N ASP A 233 21.08 -3.36 27.00
CA ASP A 233 22.12 -4.38 26.83
C ASP A 233 23.13 -4.00 25.74
N LEU A 234 22.77 -3.16 24.78
CA LEU A 234 23.62 -2.82 23.63
C LEU A 234 23.25 -1.44 23.03
N PRO A 235 24.20 -0.76 22.38
CA PRO A 235 23.91 0.48 21.67
C PRO A 235 23.01 0.22 20.46
N VAL A 236 21.91 0.98 20.33
CA VAL A 236 20.90 0.85 19.27
C VAL A 236 20.55 2.21 18.69
N VAL A 237 20.36 2.26 17.38
CA VAL A 237 19.74 3.39 16.68
C VAL A 237 18.55 2.85 15.91
N LEU A 238 17.35 3.36 16.21
CA LEU A 238 16.12 3.07 15.50
C LEU A 238 15.79 4.23 14.57
N THR A 239 15.85 4.01 13.27
CA THR A 239 15.40 4.98 12.27
C THR A 239 13.92 4.74 11.97
N LEU A 240 13.09 5.78 12.18
CA LEU A 240 11.68 5.83 11.82
C LEU A 240 11.52 6.71 10.59
N VAL A 241 11.04 6.16 9.47
CA VAL A 241 10.85 6.90 8.23
C VAL A 241 9.42 6.81 7.73
N GLY A 242 8.84 7.97 7.40
CA GLY A 242 7.50 8.03 6.82
C GLY A 242 6.64 9.20 7.33
N PRO A 243 5.40 9.30 6.85
CA PRO A 243 4.56 10.44 7.18
C PRO A 243 4.15 10.45 8.65
N LEU A 244 4.42 11.58 9.29
CA LEU A 244 4.01 11.88 10.66
C LEU A 244 2.90 12.95 10.66
N ARG A 245 1.68 12.51 10.91
CA ARG A 245 0.51 13.40 10.91
C ARG A 245 0.51 14.35 12.11
N LYS A 246 -0.03 15.56 11.95
CA LYS A 246 -0.07 16.60 13.00
C LYS A 246 -0.68 16.09 14.33
N HIS A 247 -1.79 15.35 14.26
CA HIS A 247 -2.50 14.84 15.46
C HIS A 247 -1.75 13.71 16.18
N THR A 248 -0.91 12.95 15.48
CA THR A 248 -0.11 11.86 16.09
C THR A 248 1.30 12.32 16.48
N ARG A 249 1.74 13.48 15.98
CA ARG A 249 3.09 14.00 16.18
C ARG A 249 3.42 14.20 17.66
N ARG A 250 2.53 14.86 18.40
CA ARG A 250 2.75 15.14 19.82
C ARG A 250 2.90 13.85 20.62
N ALA A 251 1.95 12.93 20.48
CA ALA A 251 1.99 11.65 21.19
C ALA A 251 3.24 10.82 20.86
N LEU A 252 3.71 10.85 19.61
CA LEU A 252 4.94 10.17 19.23
C LEU A 252 6.17 10.85 19.87
N LEU A 253 6.27 12.18 19.81
CA LEU A 253 7.38 12.92 20.39
C LEU A 253 7.42 12.80 21.92
N ASP A 254 6.27 12.83 22.58
CA ASP A 254 6.16 12.59 24.03
C ASP A 254 6.66 11.20 24.42
N ARG A 255 6.49 10.21 23.51
CA ARG A 255 6.95 8.82 23.73
C ARG A 255 8.43 8.60 23.43
N CYS A 256 9.02 9.32 22.50
CA CYS A 256 10.40 9.10 22.05
C CYS A 256 11.36 10.28 22.27
N GLY A 257 10.91 11.37 22.91
CA GLY A 257 11.72 12.59 23.05
C GLY A 257 13.05 12.38 23.77
N ASP A 258 13.08 11.54 24.80
CA ASP A 258 14.30 11.14 25.48
C ASP A 258 15.24 10.31 24.58
N LEU A 259 14.71 9.41 23.77
CA LEU A 259 15.47 8.61 22.82
C LEU A 259 16.05 9.45 21.66
N LEU A 260 15.29 10.46 21.22
CA LEU A 260 15.76 11.45 20.24
C LEU A 260 16.94 12.26 20.78
N LEU A 261 16.84 12.74 22.01
CA LEU A 261 17.91 13.51 22.68
C LEU A 261 19.17 12.68 22.90
N GLN A 262 19.02 11.36 23.09
CA GLN A 262 20.15 10.43 23.23
C GLN A 262 20.73 9.97 21.89
N GLY A 263 20.13 10.35 20.74
CA GLY A 263 20.52 9.85 19.43
C GLY A 263 20.17 8.37 19.18
N ALA A 264 19.33 7.78 20.04
CA ALA A 264 18.89 6.38 19.90
C ALA A 264 17.69 6.21 18.94
N VAL A 265 17.02 7.31 18.58
CA VAL A 265 15.96 7.35 17.58
C VAL A 265 16.23 8.47 16.60
N GLU A 266 16.04 8.18 15.32
CA GLU A 266 16.06 9.14 14.21
C GLU A 266 14.67 9.20 13.57
N LEU A 267 14.15 10.42 13.34
CA LEU A 267 12.89 10.64 12.64
C LEU A 267 13.15 11.24 11.26
N LEU A 268 12.73 10.55 10.22
CA LEU A 268 12.86 11.00 8.84
C LEU A 268 11.48 11.19 8.19
N GLU A 269 11.35 12.25 7.42
CA GLU A 269 10.20 12.46 6.54
C GLU A 269 10.12 11.35 5.47
N PRO A 270 8.99 11.21 4.76
CA PRO A 270 8.88 10.26 3.66
C PRO A 270 9.99 10.46 2.62
N LEU A 271 10.63 9.38 2.22
CA LEU A 271 11.75 9.38 1.28
C LEU A 271 11.33 8.78 -0.07
N PRO A 272 12.00 9.16 -1.16
CA PRO A 272 11.95 8.43 -2.42
C PRO A 272 12.35 6.95 -2.23
N GLN A 273 11.84 6.07 -3.10
CA GLN A 273 12.08 4.62 -2.96
C GLN A 273 13.56 4.25 -3.00
N GLU A 274 14.36 4.92 -3.83
CA GLU A 274 15.80 4.69 -3.95
C GLU A 274 16.55 5.06 -2.66
N GLU A 275 16.10 6.11 -1.96
CA GLU A 275 16.69 6.49 -0.67
C GLU A 275 16.23 5.55 0.45
N LEU A 276 14.97 5.10 0.40
CA LEU A 276 14.47 4.09 1.32
C LEU A 276 15.21 2.76 1.15
N ALA A 277 15.50 2.33 -0.08
CA ALA A 277 16.30 1.14 -0.36
C ALA A 277 17.71 1.25 0.23
N ARG A 278 18.35 2.44 0.13
CA ARG A 278 19.66 2.69 0.77
C ARG A 278 19.59 2.57 2.29
N LEU A 279 18.50 3.03 2.92
CA LEU A 279 18.30 2.85 4.36
C LEU A 279 18.13 1.38 4.75
N HIS A 280 17.40 0.59 3.96
CA HIS A 280 17.30 -0.86 4.18
C HIS A 280 18.70 -1.50 4.21
N HIS A 281 19.56 -1.20 3.23
CA HIS A 281 20.94 -1.72 3.19
C HIS A 281 21.84 -1.18 4.31
N ALA A 282 21.51 -0.02 4.89
CA ALA A 282 22.25 0.56 5.99
C ALA A 282 21.85 0.00 7.36
N CYS A 283 20.74 -0.73 7.44
CA CYS A 283 20.22 -1.29 8.68
C CYS A 283 20.57 -2.76 8.85
N ASP A 284 20.52 -3.23 10.09
CA ASP A 284 20.78 -4.63 10.45
C ASP A 284 19.49 -5.44 10.51
N VAL A 285 18.38 -4.80 10.91
CA VAL A 285 17.06 -5.45 11.03
C VAL A 285 15.94 -4.46 10.68
N VAL A 286 14.96 -4.92 9.90
CA VAL A 286 13.73 -4.18 9.65
C VAL A 286 12.61 -4.69 10.57
N LEU A 287 11.88 -3.76 11.16
CA LEU A 287 10.75 -4.06 12.05
C LEU A 287 9.42 -3.83 11.34
N VAL A 288 8.55 -4.86 11.35
CA VAL A 288 7.18 -4.83 10.84
C VAL A 288 6.21 -5.17 12.00
N PRO A 289 6.09 -4.29 13.02
CA PRO A 289 5.49 -4.59 14.31
C PRO A 289 3.97 -4.34 14.31
N LEU A 290 3.24 -4.81 13.31
CA LEU A 290 1.80 -4.62 13.18
C LEU A 290 1.06 -5.16 14.40
N PRO A 291 0.17 -4.37 15.07
CA PRO A 291 -0.64 -4.87 16.17
C PRO A 291 -1.81 -5.71 15.66
N ALA A 292 -2.29 -6.63 16.50
CA ALA A 292 -3.52 -7.38 16.25
C ALA A 292 -4.74 -6.48 16.52
N ASN A 293 -5.20 -5.82 15.49
CA ASN A 293 -6.41 -5.00 15.49
C ASN A 293 -7.29 -5.36 14.28
N ASP A 294 -8.51 -4.82 14.23
CA ASP A 294 -9.44 -5.11 13.14
C ASP A 294 -8.92 -4.67 11.76
N ARG A 295 -8.13 -3.58 11.68
CA ARG A 295 -7.48 -3.15 10.44
C ARG A 295 -6.52 -4.21 9.88
N ASN A 296 -5.76 -4.87 10.74
CA ASN A 296 -4.75 -5.85 10.35
C ASN A 296 -5.26 -7.30 10.34
N CYS A 297 -6.28 -7.63 11.17
CA CYS A 297 -6.77 -8.99 11.35
C CYS A 297 -8.10 -9.25 10.65
N LEU A 298 -8.95 -8.23 10.47
CA LEU A 298 -10.27 -8.34 9.87
C LEU A 298 -10.29 -7.79 8.46
N GLN A 299 -9.97 -6.49 8.30
CA GLN A 299 -9.89 -5.87 6.98
C GLN A 299 -8.73 -6.43 6.14
N GLY A 300 -7.57 -6.61 6.76
CA GLY A 300 -6.36 -7.06 6.08
C GLY A 300 -5.63 -5.96 5.30
N CYS A 301 -4.46 -6.31 4.80
CA CYS A 301 -3.60 -5.46 3.96
C CYS A 301 -2.49 -6.30 3.32
N CYS A 302 -1.78 -5.71 2.37
CA CYS A 302 -0.50 -6.22 1.86
C CYS A 302 0.59 -5.18 2.20
N PRO A 303 1.33 -5.34 3.32
CA PRO A 303 2.29 -4.34 3.79
C PRO A 303 3.54 -4.27 2.90
N LEU A 304 3.67 -3.21 2.10
CA LEU A 304 4.82 -2.98 1.21
C LEU A 304 6.14 -3.02 1.96
N LYS A 305 6.22 -2.47 3.18
CA LYS A 305 7.43 -2.48 4.00
C LYS A 305 8.01 -3.89 4.25
N LEU A 306 7.13 -4.92 4.30
CA LEU A 306 7.56 -6.30 4.42
C LEU A 306 8.20 -6.78 3.11
N LEU A 307 7.54 -6.55 1.98
CA LEU A 307 8.06 -6.94 0.66
C LEU A 307 9.34 -6.20 0.31
N GLU A 308 9.43 -4.90 0.61
CA GLU A 308 10.62 -4.07 0.42
C GLU A 308 11.82 -4.59 1.23
N ALA A 309 11.60 -4.92 2.51
CA ALA A 309 12.64 -5.49 3.37
C ALA A 309 13.10 -6.88 2.90
N MET A 310 12.16 -7.75 2.54
CA MET A 310 12.46 -9.07 1.96
C MET A 310 13.23 -8.95 0.65
N ALA A 311 12.91 -7.95 -0.18
CA ALA A 311 13.60 -7.71 -1.44
C ALA A 311 15.06 -7.27 -1.25
N THR A 312 15.33 -6.40 -0.29
CA THR A 312 16.69 -5.89 -0.03
C THR A 312 17.62 -6.89 0.64
N GLY A 313 17.09 -7.96 1.22
CA GLY A 313 17.88 -8.95 1.95
C GLY A 313 18.21 -8.54 3.38
N THR A 314 17.61 -7.47 3.90
CA THR A 314 17.75 -7.10 5.32
C THR A 314 16.86 -8.02 6.17
N PRO A 315 17.40 -8.66 7.24
CA PRO A 315 16.62 -9.51 8.13
C PRO A 315 15.37 -8.80 8.67
N VAL A 316 14.25 -9.52 8.73
CA VAL A 316 12.96 -8.95 9.14
C VAL A 316 12.46 -9.60 10.43
N VAL A 317 12.03 -8.75 11.37
CA VAL A 317 11.20 -9.15 12.51
C VAL A 317 9.78 -8.61 12.29
N ALA A 318 8.81 -9.49 12.10
CA ALA A 318 7.44 -9.14 11.78
C ALA A 318 6.44 -9.73 12.80
N SER A 319 5.32 -9.05 13.00
CA SER A 319 4.24 -9.59 13.82
C SER A 319 3.58 -10.81 13.17
N ASP A 320 3.32 -11.85 13.94
CA ASP A 320 2.67 -13.07 13.50
C ASP A 320 1.16 -12.86 13.29
N LEU A 321 0.81 -12.32 12.12
CA LEU A 321 -0.55 -12.00 11.71
C LEU A 321 -0.90 -12.70 10.39
N PRO A 322 -2.19 -12.96 10.11
CA PRO A 322 -2.60 -13.58 8.85
C PRO A 322 -2.07 -12.85 7.61
N VAL A 323 -2.06 -11.52 7.63
CA VAL A 323 -1.54 -10.68 6.53
C VAL A 323 -0.03 -10.81 6.32
N VAL A 324 0.74 -11.17 7.35
CA VAL A 324 2.17 -11.44 7.26
C VAL A 324 2.40 -12.89 6.81
N ARG A 325 1.65 -13.85 7.38
CA ARG A 325 1.73 -15.26 7.00
C ARG A 325 1.40 -15.51 5.51
N ALA A 326 0.51 -14.69 4.95
CA ALA A 326 0.20 -14.76 3.50
C ALA A 326 1.38 -14.36 2.60
N LEU A 327 2.34 -13.58 3.11
CA LEU A 327 3.45 -13.02 2.34
C LEU A 327 4.78 -13.71 2.64
N ALA A 328 4.97 -14.23 3.86
CA ALA A 328 6.25 -14.78 4.31
C ALA A 328 6.08 -15.98 5.25
N GLU A 329 6.95 -16.97 5.07
CA GLU A 329 7.06 -18.16 5.91
C GLU A 329 8.05 -17.97 7.07
N ASP A 330 8.08 -18.93 8.04
CA ASP A 330 9.04 -18.90 9.16
C ASP A 330 10.50 -19.08 8.72
N THR A 331 10.71 -19.57 7.51
CA THR A 331 12.03 -19.71 6.88
C THR A 331 12.50 -18.43 6.17
N GLU A 332 11.69 -17.38 6.16
CA GLU A 332 11.92 -16.15 5.41
C GLU A 332 12.00 -14.93 6.33
N VAL A 333 11.23 -14.91 7.42
CA VAL A 333 11.21 -13.82 8.40
C VAL A 333 11.07 -14.37 9.82
N LEU A 334 11.55 -13.65 10.84
CA LEU A 334 11.24 -13.98 12.23
C LEU A 334 9.88 -13.41 12.62
N ARG A 335 8.90 -14.30 12.82
CA ARG A 335 7.57 -13.91 13.29
C ARG A 335 7.52 -13.87 14.81
N VAL A 336 6.92 -12.82 15.37
CA VAL A 336 6.81 -12.60 16.80
C VAL A 336 5.36 -12.31 17.21
N ARG A 337 5.03 -12.56 18.47
CA ARG A 337 3.70 -12.26 19.01
C ARG A 337 3.36 -10.77 18.78
N PRO A 338 2.21 -10.46 18.14
CA PRO A 338 1.76 -9.10 17.91
C PRO A 338 1.65 -8.30 19.22
N GLY A 339 2.04 -7.02 19.18
CA GLY A 339 1.95 -6.13 20.34
C GLY A 339 3.01 -6.37 21.42
N SER A 340 3.98 -7.26 21.22
CA SER A 340 5.00 -7.58 22.20
C SER A 340 6.37 -6.97 21.87
N ALA A 341 6.67 -5.82 22.46
CA ALA A 341 7.98 -5.21 22.36
C ALA A 341 9.11 -6.15 22.88
N LYS A 342 8.80 -6.96 23.91
CA LYS A 342 9.74 -7.94 24.42
C LYS A 342 10.08 -9.01 23.40
N ALA A 343 9.05 -9.57 22.72
CA ALA A 343 9.26 -10.58 21.69
C ALA A 343 10.06 -10.00 20.47
N ILE A 344 9.82 -8.74 20.10
CA ILE A 344 10.60 -8.06 19.08
C ILE A 344 12.07 -7.95 19.51
N ALA A 345 12.32 -7.49 20.73
CA ALA A 345 13.70 -7.34 21.23
C ALA A 345 14.44 -8.69 21.32
N GLU A 346 13.77 -9.75 21.77
CA GLU A 346 14.31 -11.11 21.82
C GLU A 346 14.63 -11.66 20.42
N ALA A 347 13.75 -11.45 19.43
CA ALA A 347 13.99 -11.85 18.05
C ALA A 347 15.18 -11.10 17.42
N VAL A 348 15.29 -9.79 17.69
CA VAL A 348 16.45 -9.00 17.24
C VAL A 348 17.74 -9.54 17.83
N LYS A 349 17.78 -9.83 19.14
CA LYS A 349 18.95 -10.44 19.79
C LYS A 349 19.29 -11.82 19.22
N ALA A 350 18.30 -12.62 18.89
CA ALA A 350 18.49 -13.93 18.26
C ALA A 350 19.16 -13.80 16.88
N LEU A 351 18.73 -12.83 16.05
CA LEU A 351 19.37 -12.54 14.76
C LEU A 351 20.85 -12.15 14.92
N LEU A 352 21.17 -11.34 15.94
CA LEU A 352 22.55 -10.94 16.22
C LEU A 352 23.41 -12.11 16.71
N ALA A 353 22.83 -13.00 17.52
CA ALA A 353 23.53 -14.18 18.03
C ALA A 353 23.75 -15.24 16.95
N HIS A 354 22.90 -15.27 15.92
CA HIS A 354 22.91 -16.27 14.84
C HIS A 354 22.93 -15.64 13.45
N PRO A 355 24.01 -14.92 13.06
CA PRO A 355 24.06 -14.18 11.80
C PRO A 355 23.93 -15.09 10.56
N ILE A 356 24.39 -16.33 10.63
CA ILE A 356 24.23 -17.32 9.54
C ILE A 356 22.73 -17.62 9.30
N GLN A 357 21.97 -17.78 10.38
CA GLN A 357 20.52 -17.97 10.27
C GLN A 357 19.86 -16.71 9.69
N GLY A 358 20.24 -15.52 10.13
CA GLY A 358 19.76 -14.26 9.56
C GLY A 358 20.00 -14.15 8.06
N ALA A 359 21.19 -14.56 7.59
CA ALA A 359 21.52 -14.58 6.17
C ALA A 359 20.69 -15.60 5.39
N ALA A 360 20.43 -16.78 5.97
CA ALA A 360 19.59 -17.81 5.33
C ALA A 360 18.14 -17.35 5.20
N LEU A 361 17.57 -16.73 6.25
CA LEU A 361 16.23 -16.12 6.19
C LEU A 361 16.13 -15.06 5.10
N SER A 362 17.11 -14.16 5.03
CA SER A 362 17.14 -13.08 4.03
C SER A 362 17.22 -13.60 2.59
N ALA A 363 18.04 -14.61 2.35
CA ALA A 363 18.15 -15.24 1.02
C ALA A 363 16.84 -15.93 0.61
N ALA A 364 16.19 -16.65 1.54
CA ALA A 364 14.90 -17.29 1.31
C ALA A 364 13.80 -16.25 1.06
N ALA A 365 13.78 -15.16 1.86
CA ALA A 365 12.85 -14.04 1.69
C ALA A 365 12.99 -13.39 0.31
N ARG A 366 14.22 -13.15 -0.14
CA ARG A 366 14.49 -12.62 -1.50
C ARG A 366 13.97 -13.55 -2.57
N ALA A 367 14.27 -14.84 -2.51
CA ALA A 367 13.80 -15.83 -3.46
C ALA A 367 12.26 -15.88 -3.53
N ARG A 368 11.57 -15.74 -2.39
CA ARG A 368 10.12 -15.64 -2.33
C ARG A 368 9.60 -14.41 -3.07
N VAL A 369 10.18 -13.23 -2.80
CA VAL A 369 9.73 -11.98 -3.41
C VAL A 369 9.98 -11.96 -4.92
N GLU A 370 11.12 -12.46 -5.39
CA GLU A 370 11.41 -12.59 -6.83
C GLU A 370 10.41 -13.48 -7.54
N ARG A 371 10.01 -14.56 -6.89
CA ARG A 371 9.07 -15.51 -7.48
C ARG A 371 7.64 -15.00 -7.45
N ASP A 372 7.17 -14.42 -6.34
CA ASP A 372 5.74 -14.24 -6.09
C ASP A 372 5.28 -12.77 -6.11
N PHE A 373 6.15 -11.80 -5.83
CA PHE A 373 5.77 -10.41 -5.59
C PHE A 373 6.47 -9.34 -6.42
N PRO A 374 7.00 -9.60 -7.65
CA PRO A 374 7.40 -8.49 -8.51
C PRO A 374 6.15 -7.75 -9.00
N TRP A 375 6.24 -6.42 -9.20
CA TRP A 375 5.10 -5.65 -9.74
C TRP A 375 4.53 -6.25 -11.03
N GLY A 376 5.38 -6.80 -11.91
CA GLY A 376 4.93 -7.43 -13.15
C GLY A 376 3.88 -8.53 -12.93
N ARG A 377 3.98 -9.32 -11.84
CA ARG A 377 2.95 -10.32 -11.51
C ARG A 377 1.62 -9.71 -11.10
N ALA A 378 1.64 -8.67 -10.25
CA ALA A 378 0.42 -7.97 -9.86
C ALA A 378 -0.26 -7.32 -11.07
N GLN A 379 0.53 -6.70 -11.95
CA GLN A 379 0.08 -6.09 -13.19
C GLN A 379 -0.54 -7.12 -14.15
N GLU A 380 0.14 -8.26 -14.35
CA GLU A 380 -0.37 -9.35 -15.18
C GLU A 380 -1.66 -9.94 -14.62
N ALA A 381 -1.74 -10.16 -13.30
CA ALA A 381 -2.95 -10.65 -12.64
C ALA A 381 -4.13 -9.68 -12.83
N LEU A 382 -3.91 -8.36 -12.73
CA LEU A 382 -4.94 -7.37 -13.00
C LEU A 382 -5.40 -7.39 -14.47
N VAL A 383 -4.45 -7.45 -15.40
CA VAL A 383 -4.73 -7.51 -16.85
C VAL A 383 -5.52 -8.77 -17.19
N ASN A 384 -5.14 -9.91 -16.61
CA ASN A 384 -5.87 -11.18 -16.81
C ASN A 384 -7.31 -11.08 -16.25
N ALA A 385 -7.49 -10.52 -15.04
CA ALA A 385 -8.82 -10.33 -14.46
C ALA A 385 -9.72 -9.45 -15.35
N TYR A 386 -9.17 -8.39 -15.96
CA TYR A 386 -9.94 -7.57 -16.91
C TYR A 386 -10.29 -8.33 -18.19
N ALA A 387 -9.36 -9.12 -18.73
CA ALA A 387 -9.61 -9.88 -19.94
C ALA A 387 -10.60 -11.04 -19.71
N ASP A 388 -10.40 -11.80 -18.64
CA ASP A 388 -11.10 -13.06 -18.41
C ASP A 388 -12.46 -12.83 -17.72
N ASP A 389 -12.50 -11.96 -16.68
CA ASP A 389 -13.72 -11.74 -15.89
C ASP A 389 -14.65 -10.68 -16.49
N LEU A 390 -14.09 -9.65 -17.15
CA LEU A 390 -14.88 -8.57 -17.77
C LEU A 390 -14.99 -8.70 -19.30
N GLY A 391 -14.30 -9.67 -19.91
CA GLY A 391 -14.30 -9.87 -21.36
C GLY A 391 -13.68 -8.71 -22.14
N ILE A 392 -12.73 -7.97 -21.55
CA ILE A 392 -12.12 -6.82 -22.20
C ILE A 392 -10.99 -7.28 -23.13
N ALA A 393 -11.16 -7.07 -24.45
CA ALA A 393 -10.14 -7.43 -25.41
C ALA A 393 -8.88 -6.57 -25.23
N ARG A 394 -7.72 -7.22 -25.21
CA ARG A 394 -6.42 -6.52 -25.20
C ARG A 394 -6.23 -5.73 -26.50
N ALA A 395 -5.54 -4.60 -26.41
CA ALA A 395 -5.16 -3.84 -27.61
C ALA A 395 -4.24 -4.69 -28.49
N SER A 396 -4.51 -4.75 -29.78
CA SER A 396 -3.63 -5.45 -30.71
C SER A 396 -2.25 -4.75 -30.72
N THR A 397 -1.19 -5.48 -30.39
CA THR A 397 0.18 -5.02 -30.62
C THR A 397 0.36 -4.83 -32.13
N ARG A 398 0.21 -3.59 -32.63
CA ARG A 398 0.67 -3.30 -33.98
C ARG A 398 2.19 -3.47 -33.95
N SER A 399 2.65 -4.58 -34.54
CA SER A 399 4.06 -4.79 -34.84
C SER A 399 4.52 -3.63 -35.74
N ASN A 400 5.36 -2.78 -35.19
CA ASN A 400 6.10 -1.76 -35.96
C ASN A 400 7.22 -2.45 -36.75
N THR A 401 6.84 -3.36 -37.67
CA THR A 401 7.70 -3.92 -38.70
C THR A 401 7.31 -3.32 -40.04
N ALA A 402 7.64 -2.04 -40.22
CA ALA A 402 7.60 -1.44 -41.54
C ALA A 402 8.49 -0.18 -41.55
N ALA A 403 9.78 -0.35 -41.65
CA ALA A 403 10.70 0.61 -42.28
C ALA A 403 12.14 0.06 -42.28
N SER A 404 12.40 -0.97 -43.08
CA SER A 404 13.74 -1.21 -43.64
C SER A 404 13.62 -2.06 -44.91
N ALA A 405 13.01 -1.49 -45.93
CA ALA A 405 13.17 -1.96 -47.31
C ALA A 405 12.89 -0.81 -48.25
N SER A 406 13.92 -0.05 -48.50
CA SER A 406 14.19 0.59 -49.82
C SER A 406 15.23 1.70 -49.66
N ALA A 407 16.45 1.42 -49.98
CA ALA A 407 17.37 2.06 -50.92
C ALA A 407 18.81 1.63 -50.58
#